data_2387c4ab22d6d74c12c17cdb06969d9e
#
_entry.id   2387c4ab22d6d74c12c17cdb06969d9e
#
_cell.length_a   1.000
_cell.length_b   1.000
_cell.length_c   1.000
_cell.angle_alpha   90.00
_cell.angle_beta   90.00
_cell.angle_gamma   90.00
#
_symmetry.space_group_name_H-M   'P 1'
#
loop_
_entity.id
_entity.type
_entity.pdbx_description
1 polymer ?
#
loop_
_entity_poly.entity_id
_entity_poly.type
_entity_poly.pdbx_seq_one_letter_code
_entity_poly.pdbx_strand_id
1 'polypeptide(L)'
;MLHKHHRTKSISGLRASAIATLLAVGTFMAGPSAAQDAKTIAATVCAGCHAEDGNSLVPMFPKIAGLPESYISKQLQDFQSGRRKSDMMAPMAATLKPQDIASLANYFSAQKLKPGDLGDKASADFGKLVYFEGNEKTGVPACVACHQTRGAGHLLYPRIGGQHSVYVAQQLTNFATGERTNDGSRYMRVIAKRMSEKEIQSVAEYLVSLDSQ
;
A
#
# COMPACT_ATOMS: atom_id res chain seq x y z
N MET A 1 -79.28 69.34 -11.44
CA MET A 1 -80.50 68.55 -11.16
C MET A 1 -80.09 67.11 -10.77
N LEU A 2 -80.65 66.71 -9.66
CA LEU A 2 -80.78 65.39 -9.08
C LEU A 2 -79.57 64.65 -8.55
N HIS A 3 -79.55 64.59 -7.26
CA HIS A 3 -78.96 63.62 -6.33
C HIS A 3 -79.40 62.19 -6.61
N LYS A 4 -78.47 61.25 -6.33
CA LYS A 4 -78.88 60.04 -5.63
C LYS A 4 -77.72 59.41 -4.84
N HIS A 5 -77.91 59.38 -3.54
CA HIS A 5 -77.20 58.59 -2.57
C HIS A 5 -77.36 57.11 -2.84
N HIS A 6 -76.29 56.31 -2.73
CA HIS A 6 -76.50 54.95 -2.27
C HIS A 6 -75.32 54.47 -1.30
N ARG A 7 -75.86 53.99 -0.23
CA ARG A 7 -75.29 53.44 1.01
C ARG A 7 -74.12 52.49 0.83
N THR A 8 -73.17 52.68 1.71
CA THR A 8 -72.18 51.72 2.14
C THR A 8 -72.84 50.53 2.80
N LYS A 9 -72.44 49.32 2.41
CA LYS A 9 -72.51 48.08 3.20
C LYS A 9 -71.15 47.59 3.57
N SER A 10 -70.86 47.64 4.85
CA SER A 10 -69.81 47.01 5.56
C SER A 10 -69.93 45.47 5.41
N ILE A 11 -68.90 44.78 4.97
CA ILE A 11 -68.84 43.34 5.11
C ILE A 11 -67.58 43.02 5.93
N SER A 12 -67.93 42.51 7.09
CA SER A 12 -67.04 42.04 8.13
C SER A 12 -66.09 40.92 7.64
N GLY A 13 -64.83 41.02 7.94
CA GLY A 13 -63.93 40.08 8.51
C GLY A 13 -63.94 38.62 8.01
N LEU A 14 -62.97 38.28 7.20
CA LEU A 14 -62.41 36.91 7.20
C LEU A 14 -60.96 37.02 7.57
N ARG A 15 -60.64 36.59 8.78
CA ARG A 15 -59.25 36.40 9.22
C ARG A 15 -58.77 35.11 8.60
N ALA A 16 -57.91 35.18 7.58
CA ALA A 16 -57.16 34.06 7.08
C ALA A 16 -55.99 33.80 8.03
N SER A 17 -56.08 32.75 8.82
CA SER A 17 -54.95 32.22 9.60
C SER A 17 -53.99 31.53 8.65
N ALA A 18 -52.86 32.18 8.35
CA ALA A 18 -51.75 31.56 7.64
C ALA A 18 -51.03 30.61 8.61
N ILE A 19 -51.24 29.31 8.43
CA ILE A 19 -50.43 28.26 9.08
C ILE A 19 -49.09 28.23 8.37
N ALA A 20 -48.08 28.84 8.97
CA ALA A 20 -46.71 28.72 8.50
C ALA A 20 -46.15 27.31 8.86
N THR A 21 -46.20 26.41 7.90
CA THR A 21 -45.53 25.11 8.03
C THR A 21 -44.02 25.32 7.91
N LEU A 22 -43.31 25.36 9.05
CA LEU A 22 -41.84 25.30 9.05
C LEU A 22 -41.41 23.92 8.60
N LEU A 23 -40.98 23.79 7.35
CA LEU A 23 -40.20 22.66 6.87
C LEU A 23 -38.79 22.78 7.48
N ALA A 24 -38.54 22.06 8.57
CA ALA A 24 -37.18 21.87 9.08
C ALA A 24 -36.41 21.00 8.09
N VAL A 25 -35.65 21.63 7.19
CA VAL A 25 -34.64 20.94 6.36
C VAL A 25 -33.52 20.54 7.30
N GLY A 26 -33.58 19.30 7.78
CA GLY A 26 -32.50 18.68 8.53
C GLY A 26 -31.29 18.51 7.59
N THR A 27 -30.33 19.43 7.65
CA THR A 27 -29.01 19.24 7.06
C THR A 27 -28.35 18.08 7.79
N PHE A 28 -28.38 16.90 7.16
CA PHE A 28 -27.55 15.77 7.54
C PHE A 28 -26.09 16.18 7.28
N MET A 29 -25.44 16.75 8.27
CA MET A 29 -23.99 16.92 8.28
C MET A 29 -23.40 15.50 8.34
N ALA A 30 -23.00 14.94 7.19
CA ALA A 30 -22.12 13.78 7.15
C ALA A 30 -20.83 14.23 7.82
N GLY A 31 -20.66 13.90 9.10
CA GLY A 31 -19.39 14.11 9.80
C GLY A 31 -18.27 13.41 9.05
N PRO A 32 -17.02 13.91 9.11
CA PRO A 32 -15.88 13.21 8.53
C PRO A 32 -15.87 11.80 9.09
N SER A 33 -15.97 10.80 8.20
CA SER A 33 -15.82 9.39 8.57
C SER A 33 -14.47 9.25 9.25
N ALA A 34 -14.45 9.07 10.57
CA ALA A 34 -13.20 8.92 11.31
C ALA A 34 -12.37 7.82 10.64
N ALA A 35 -11.12 8.13 10.33
CA ALA A 35 -10.17 7.12 9.86
C ALA A 35 -10.07 6.06 10.94
N GLN A 36 -10.16 4.79 10.56
CA GLN A 36 -9.96 3.70 11.49
C GLN A 36 -8.51 3.76 11.99
N ASP A 37 -8.28 3.53 13.28
CA ASP A 37 -6.91 3.52 13.81
C ASP A 37 -6.06 2.46 13.09
N ALA A 38 -4.90 2.87 12.58
CA ALA A 38 -4.02 2.02 11.80
C ALA A 38 -3.61 0.74 12.56
N LYS A 39 -3.42 0.84 13.87
CA LYS A 39 -3.10 -0.31 14.72
C LYS A 39 -4.25 -1.32 14.74
N THR A 40 -5.48 -0.85 14.81
CA THR A 40 -6.67 -1.71 14.76
C THR A 40 -6.78 -2.42 13.41
N ILE A 41 -6.58 -1.72 12.29
CA ILE A 41 -6.58 -2.35 10.96
C ILE A 41 -5.43 -3.36 10.84
N ALA A 42 -4.23 -2.99 11.30
CA ALA A 42 -3.07 -3.88 11.29
C ALA A 42 -3.35 -5.18 12.06
N ALA A 43 -3.91 -5.08 13.27
CA ALA A 43 -4.20 -6.24 14.12
C ALA A 43 -5.35 -7.12 13.59
N THR A 44 -6.38 -6.54 12.99
CA THR A 44 -7.60 -7.28 12.62
C THR A 44 -7.62 -7.75 11.17
N VAL A 45 -6.93 -7.04 10.26
CA VAL A 45 -6.95 -7.32 8.82
C VAL A 45 -5.60 -7.83 8.33
N CYS A 46 -4.49 -7.19 8.74
CA CYS A 46 -3.17 -7.46 8.17
C CYS A 46 -2.42 -8.57 8.90
N ALA A 47 -2.64 -8.70 10.23
CA ALA A 47 -1.84 -9.54 11.12
C ALA A 47 -1.89 -11.03 10.77
N GLY A 48 -2.99 -11.53 10.22
CA GLY A 48 -3.13 -12.94 9.84
C GLY A 48 -2.06 -13.43 8.85
N CYS A 49 -1.53 -12.52 8.02
CA CYS A 49 -0.50 -12.84 7.04
C CYS A 49 0.83 -12.14 7.33
N HIS A 50 0.79 -10.86 7.76
CA HIS A 50 1.98 -10.03 7.92
C HIS A 50 2.47 -9.90 9.36
N ALA A 51 1.79 -10.46 10.33
CA ALA A 51 1.86 -10.17 11.77
C ALA A 51 1.50 -8.70 12.09
N GLU A 52 1.15 -8.40 13.34
CA GLU A 52 0.71 -7.06 13.76
C GLU A 52 1.81 -6.01 13.53
N ASP A 53 3.06 -6.39 13.80
CA ASP A 53 4.25 -5.53 13.61
C ASP A 53 4.83 -5.57 12.18
N GLY A 54 4.20 -6.27 11.26
CA GLY A 54 4.68 -6.41 9.88
C GLY A 54 5.86 -7.37 9.69
N ASN A 55 6.24 -8.14 10.72
CA ASN A 55 7.29 -9.17 10.64
C ASN A 55 6.68 -10.56 10.44
N SER A 56 6.15 -10.82 9.26
CA SER A 56 5.60 -12.14 8.91
C SER A 56 6.54 -13.28 9.28
N LEU A 57 5.97 -14.36 9.81
CA LEU A 57 6.67 -15.62 10.06
C LEU A 57 6.53 -16.61 8.90
N VAL A 58 5.62 -16.33 7.96
CA VAL A 58 5.33 -17.22 6.83
C VAL A 58 6.10 -16.75 5.60
N PRO A 59 6.98 -17.59 5.02
CA PRO A 59 7.90 -17.17 3.96
C PRO A 59 7.25 -16.63 2.67
N MET A 60 6.04 -17.01 2.36
CA MET A 60 5.30 -16.50 1.19
C MET A 60 4.68 -15.12 1.42
N PHE A 61 4.47 -14.71 2.67
CA PHE A 61 3.95 -13.39 3.00
C PHE A 61 5.09 -12.43 3.35
N PRO A 62 5.20 -11.26 2.69
CA PRO A 62 6.34 -10.39 2.90
C PRO A 62 6.37 -9.77 4.29
N LYS A 63 7.58 -9.57 4.80
CA LYS A 63 7.82 -8.65 5.91
C LYS A 63 7.64 -7.21 5.40
N ILE A 64 6.75 -6.48 6.03
CA ILE A 64 6.41 -5.09 5.68
C ILE A 64 6.87 -4.08 6.74
N ALA A 65 7.37 -4.55 7.88
CA ALA A 65 7.99 -3.72 8.91
C ALA A 65 9.17 -2.92 8.35
N GLY A 66 9.24 -1.62 8.64
CA GLY A 66 10.34 -0.74 8.23
C GLY A 66 10.47 -0.51 6.72
N LEU A 67 9.47 -0.85 5.91
CA LEU A 67 9.43 -0.43 4.52
C LEU A 67 9.15 1.07 4.43
N PRO A 68 9.72 1.79 3.44
CA PRO A 68 9.41 3.20 3.25
C PRO A 68 7.90 3.44 3.12
N GLU A 69 7.40 4.47 3.80
CA GLU A 69 5.97 4.85 3.77
C GLU A 69 5.43 5.04 2.36
N SER A 70 6.20 5.74 1.51
CA SER A 70 5.86 5.94 0.10
C SER A 70 5.73 4.64 -0.68
N TYR A 71 6.57 3.64 -0.35
CA TYR A 71 6.49 2.33 -0.99
C TYR A 71 5.27 1.53 -0.55
N ILE A 72 4.95 1.51 0.75
CA ILE A 72 3.76 0.83 1.28
C ILE A 72 2.50 1.45 0.66
N SER A 73 2.38 2.78 0.70
CA SER A 73 1.24 3.50 0.11
C SER A 73 1.08 3.17 -1.38
N LYS A 74 2.19 3.21 -2.12
CA LYS A 74 2.20 2.85 -3.55
C LYS A 74 1.72 1.41 -3.78
N GLN A 75 2.21 0.44 -3.00
CA GLN A 75 1.83 -0.96 -3.20
C GLN A 75 0.34 -1.18 -2.92
N LEU A 76 -0.22 -0.61 -1.85
CA LEU A 76 -1.64 -0.71 -1.53
C LEU A 76 -2.50 -0.10 -2.66
N GLN A 77 -2.14 1.08 -3.16
CA GLN A 77 -2.81 1.72 -4.30
C GLN A 77 -2.66 0.92 -5.59
N ASP A 78 -1.51 0.30 -5.83
CA ASP A 78 -1.28 -0.54 -7.00
C ASP A 78 -2.12 -1.82 -6.96
N PHE A 79 -2.34 -2.41 -5.78
CA PHE A 79 -3.26 -3.54 -5.61
C PHE A 79 -4.72 -3.10 -5.84
N GLN A 80 -5.15 -1.96 -5.28
CA GLN A 80 -6.51 -1.42 -5.49
C GLN A 80 -6.82 -1.17 -6.97
N SER A 81 -5.86 -0.61 -7.69
CA SER A 81 -6.04 -0.25 -9.11
C SER A 81 -5.73 -1.39 -10.08
N GLY A 82 -5.33 -2.57 -9.60
CA GLY A 82 -4.92 -3.69 -10.44
C GLY A 82 -3.57 -3.52 -11.15
N ARG A 83 -2.83 -2.41 -10.91
CA ARG A 83 -1.46 -2.22 -11.42
C ARG A 83 -0.48 -3.24 -10.87
N ARG A 84 -0.72 -3.75 -9.66
CA ARG A 84 -0.06 -4.91 -9.11
C ARG A 84 -1.10 -5.99 -8.86
N LYS A 85 -0.99 -7.10 -9.58
CA LYS A 85 -1.92 -8.22 -9.45
C LYS A 85 -1.59 -9.07 -8.22
N SER A 86 -2.58 -9.45 -7.47
CA SER A 86 -2.51 -10.42 -6.38
C SER A 86 -3.92 -10.81 -5.94
N ASP A 87 -4.26 -12.07 -6.05
CA ASP A 87 -5.58 -12.59 -5.65
C ASP A 87 -5.83 -12.45 -4.14
N MET A 88 -4.75 -12.41 -3.34
CA MET A 88 -4.84 -12.19 -1.90
C MET A 88 -4.88 -10.70 -1.52
N MET A 89 -4.00 -9.88 -2.08
CA MET A 89 -3.88 -8.49 -1.66
C MET A 89 -4.90 -7.55 -2.31
N ALA A 90 -5.39 -7.86 -3.51
CA ALA A 90 -6.38 -7.01 -4.17
C ALA A 90 -7.67 -6.86 -3.35
N PRO A 91 -8.33 -7.93 -2.85
CA PRO A 91 -9.51 -7.78 -2.00
C PRO A 91 -9.19 -7.10 -0.65
N MET A 92 -8.00 -7.32 -0.07
CA MET A 92 -7.59 -6.66 1.17
C MET A 92 -7.42 -5.15 0.98
N ALA A 93 -6.77 -4.75 -0.10
CA ALA A 93 -6.55 -3.34 -0.40
C ALA A 93 -7.83 -2.63 -0.86
N ALA A 94 -8.76 -3.31 -1.53
CA ALA A 94 -9.97 -2.73 -2.11
C ALA A 94 -10.86 -2.00 -1.08
N THR A 95 -10.86 -2.44 0.17
CA THR A 95 -11.68 -1.88 1.25
C THR A 95 -11.06 -0.66 1.93
N LEU A 96 -9.76 -0.39 1.70
CA LEU A 96 -9.04 0.69 2.36
C LEU A 96 -9.39 2.05 1.74
N LYS A 97 -9.64 3.05 2.57
CA LYS A 97 -9.77 4.44 2.15
C LYS A 97 -8.37 5.07 1.99
N PRO A 98 -8.22 6.19 1.27
CA PRO A 98 -6.93 6.88 1.14
C PRO A 98 -6.25 7.21 2.48
N GLN A 99 -7.05 7.63 3.49
CA GLN A 99 -6.54 7.91 4.83
C GLN A 99 -6.08 6.65 5.57
N ASP A 100 -6.73 5.50 5.36
CA ASP A 100 -6.33 4.23 5.95
C ASP A 100 -4.98 3.76 5.35
N ILE A 101 -4.80 3.93 4.03
CA ILE A 101 -3.55 3.64 3.35
C ILE A 101 -2.40 4.50 3.91
N ALA A 102 -2.62 5.81 4.08
CA ALA A 102 -1.61 6.70 4.64
C ALA A 102 -1.25 6.31 6.09
N SER A 103 -2.26 6.05 6.92
CA SER A 103 -2.07 5.66 8.32
C SER A 103 -1.36 4.31 8.47
N LEU A 104 -1.73 3.31 7.65
CA LEU A 104 -1.07 1.99 7.63
C LEU A 104 0.38 2.09 7.13
N ALA A 105 0.64 2.91 6.11
CA ALA A 105 1.98 3.14 5.59
C ALA A 105 2.89 3.75 6.67
N ASN A 106 2.41 4.76 7.39
CA ASN A 106 3.10 5.34 8.54
C ASN A 106 3.31 4.31 9.66
N TYR A 107 2.27 3.54 10.02
CA TYR A 107 2.35 2.52 11.07
C TYR A 107 3.42 1.48 10.79
N PHE A 108 3.41 0.85 9.60
CA PHE A 108 4.36 -0.21 9.28
C PHE A 108 5.77 0.32 8.98
N SER A 109 5.91 1.54 8.48
CA SER A 109 7.23 2.15 8.27
C SER A 109 7.96 2.41 9.58
N ALA A 110 7.23 2.68 10.66
CA ALA A 110 7.78 2.89 12.00
C ALA A 110 8.13 1.57 12.73
N GLN A 111 7.72 0.41 12.21
CA GLN A 111 8.02 -0.87 12.83
C GLN A 111 9.46 -1.28 12.61
N LYS A 112 10.06 -1.92 13.63
CA LYS A 112 11.41 -2.47 13.54
C LYS A 112 11.40 -3.78 12.77
N LEU A 113 12.26 -3.90 11.74
CA LEU A 113 12.48 -5.13 11.02
C LEU A 113 13.14 -6.17 11.93
N LYS A 114 12.71 -7.42 11.82
CA LYS A 114 13.37 -8.61 12.37
C LYS A 114 13.88 -9.43 11.18
N PRO A 115 15.20 -9.45 10.89
CA PRO A 115 15.78 -10.29 9.84
C PRO A 115 15.44 -11.77 10.07
N GLY A 116 15.55 -12.56 9.02
CA GLY A 116 15.47 -14.02 9.12
C GLY A 116 16.83 -14.66 9.32
N ASP A 117 16.81 -15.96 9.56
CA ASP A 117 18.02 -16.76 9.60
C ASP A 117 18.42 -17.20 8.19
N LEU A 118 19.73 -17.25 7.95
CA LEU A 118 20.31 -17.71 6.71
C LEU A 118 20.12 -19.24 6.59
N GLY A 119 19.55 -19.70 5.49
CA GLY A 119 19.36 -21.12 5.24
C GLY A 119 20.58 -21.75 4.58
N ASP A 120 20.82 -21.47 3.31
CA ASP A 120 21.94 -22.01 2.53
C ASP A 120 23.08 -21.01 2.40
N LYS A 121 24.11 -21.19 3.21
CA LYS A 121 25.29 -20.31 3.22
C LYS A 121 26.02 -20.29 1.87
N ALA A 122 26.18 -21.42 1.19
CA ALA A 122 26.90 -21.47 -0.08
C ALA A 122 26.16 -20.72 -1.18
N SER A 123 24.82 -20.87 -1.21
CA SER A 123 23.97 -20.08 -2.09
C SER A 123 24.03 -18.60 -1.76
N ALA A 124 23.98 -18.23 -0.49
CA ALA A 124 24.08 -16.84 -0.06
C ALA A 124 25.43 -16.20 -0.40
N ASP A 125 26.54 -16.92 -0.29
CA ASP A 125 27.87 -16.42 -0.67
C ASP A 125 27.92 -16.08 -2.18
N PHE A 126 27.35 -16.93 -3.04
CA PHE A 126 27.21 -16.61 -4.46
C PHE A 126 26.23 -15.43 -4.68
N GLY A 127 25.12 -15.41 -3.97
CA GLY A 127 24.17 -14.30 -4.01
C GLY A 127 24.78 -12.96 -3.60
N LYS A 128 25.69 -12.97 -2.62
CA LYS A 128 26.48 -11.80 -2.22
C LYS A 128 27.33 -11.26 -3.38
N LEU A 129 28.02 -12.14 -4.12
CA LEU A 129 28.80 -11.72 -5.28
C LEU A 129 27.91 -11.05 -6.32
N VAL A 130 26.80 -11.67 -6.69
CA VAL A 130 25.83 -11.08 -7.63
C VAL A 130 25.28 -9.76 -7.11
N TYR A 131 25.00 -9.66 -5.81
CA TYR A 131 24.47 -8.43 -5.20
C TYR A 131 25.45 -7.25 -5.32
N PHE A 132 26.73 -7.46 -5.06
CA PHE A 132 27.75 -6.40 -5.06
C PHE A 132 28.40 -6.15 -6.40
N GLU A 133 28.55 -7.17 -7.24
CA GLU A 133 29.32 -7.11 -8.48
C GLU A 133 28.45 -7.22 -9.73
N GLY A 134 27.23 -7.76 -9.60
CA GLY A 134 26.41 -8.12 -10.74
C GLY A 134 26.93 -9.35 -11.47
N ASN A 135 26.60 -9.45 -12.75
CA ASN A 135 27.13 -10.50 -13.64
C ASN A 135 27.28 -9.93 -15.07
N GLU A 136 28.51 -9.65 -15.47
CA GLU A 136 28.79 -9.09 -16.79
C GLU A 136 28.35 -10.02 -17.93
N LYS A 137 28.41 -11.35 -17.74
CA LYS A 137 28.06 -12.33 -18.78
C LYS A 137 26.57 -12.29 -19.12
N THR A 138 25.74 -12.02 -18.14
CA THR A 138 24.27 -11.91 -18.31
C THR A 138 23.82 -10.45 -18.44
N GLY A 139 24.69 -9.49 -18.14
CA GLY A 139 24.40 -8.08 -18.10
C GLY A 139 23.51 -7.69 -16.91
N VAL A 140 23.55 -8.45 -15.81
CA VAL A 140 22.90 -8.11 -14.55
C VAL A 140 23.75 -7.08 -13.81
N PRO A 141 23.24 -5.85 -13.55
CA PRO A 141 24.00 -4.86 -12.79
C PRO A 141 24.07 -5.22 -11.30
N ALA A 142 25.02 -4.63 -10.58
CA ALA A 142 25.12 -4.76 -9.13
C ALA A 142 23.86 -4.19 -8.44
N CYS A 143 23.18 -5.00 -7.62
CA CYS A 143 21.95 -4.63 -6.92
C CYS A 143 22.20 -3.51 -5.90
N VAL A 144 23.39 -3.50 -5.30
CA VAL A 144 23.85 -2.51 -4.33
C VAL A 144 23.77 -1.08 -4.85
N ALA A 145 23.91 -0.87 -6.15
CA ALA A 145 23.87 0.46 -6.76
C ALA A 145 22.53 1.20 -6.52
N CYS A 146 21.44 0.45 -6.43
CA CYS A 146 20.11 0.98 -6.18
C CYS A 146 19.59 0.63 -4.77
N HIS A 147 19.85 -0.59 -4.30
CA HIS A 147 19.30 -1.09 -3.03
C HIS A 147 20.22 -0.89 -1.83
N GLN A 148 21.40 -0.28 -2.00
CA GLN A 148 22.39 0.03 -0.96
C GLN A 148 23.02 -1.20 -0.30
N THR A 149 24.10 -0.99 0.48
CA THR A 149 24.99 -2.05 0.97
C THR A 149 24.27 -3.15 1.78
N ARG A 150 23.27 -2.78 2.58
CA ARG A 150 22.51 -3.74 3.40
C ARG A 150 21.10 -4.02 2.84
N GLY A 151 20.86 -3.70 1.57
CA GLY A 151 19.52 -3.82 1.02
C GLY A 151 18.52 -2.84 1.66
N ALA A 152 19.01 -1.76 2.29
CA ALA A 152 18.18 -0.81 3.01
C ALA A 152 17.26 -0.01 2.09
N GLY A 153 17.67 0.16 0.82
CA GLY A 153 16.93 0.99 -0.12
C GLY A 153 16.98 2.48 0.21
N HIS A 154 16.18 3.25 -0.45
CA HIS A 154 15.93 4.66 -0.17
C HIS A 154 14.59 5.10 -0.78
N LEU A 155 14.28 6.39 -0.80
CA LEU A 155 12.97 6.93 -1.24
C LEU A 155 12.44 6.37 -2.57
N LEU A 156 13.30 6.09 -3.54
CA LEU A 156 12.92 5.59 -4.87
C LEU A 156 12.96 4.07 -4.98
N TYR A 157 13.74 3.39 -4.14
CA TYR A 157 13.97 1.95 -4.18
C TYR A 157 13.65 1.33 -2.83
N PRO A 158 12.85 0.25 -2.78
CA PRO A 158 12.45 -0.33 -1.51
C PRO A 158 13.61 -1.00 -0.78
N ARG A 159 13.50 -1.09 0.54
CA ARG A 159 14.26 -2.03 1.33
C ARG A 159 13.97 -3.46 0.84
N ILE A 160 15.02 -4.25 0.63
CA ILE A 160 14.94 -5.67 0.26
C ILE A 160 15.72 -6.56 1.24
N GLY A 161 16.61 -5.99 2.06
CA GLY A 161 17.31 -6.70 3.12
C GLY A 161 16.34 -7.17 4.22
N GLY A 162 16.62 -8.32 4.83
CA GLY A 162 15.82 -8.94 5.86
C GLY A 162 14.47 -9.48 5.40
N GLN A 163 14.24 -9.54 4.10
CA GLN A 163 13.02 -10.11 3.51
C GLN A 163 13.15 -11.63 3.36
N HIS A 164 12.03 -12.35 3.37
CA HIS A 164 11.99 -13.79 3.10
C HIS A 164 12.52 -14.14 1.71
N SER A 165 13.42 -15.12 1.63
CA SER A 165 14.02 -15.57 0.35
C SER A 165 12.96 -16.05 -0.64
N VAL A 166 11.98 -16.83 -0.19
CA VAL A 166 10.85 -17.30 -1.01
C VAL A 166 10.10 -16.12 -1.65
N TYR A 167 9.82 -15.09 -0.86
CA TYR A 167 9.14 -13.90 -1.38
C TYR A 167 10.02 -13.11 -2.36
N VAL A 168 11.29 -12.91 -2.05
CA VAL A 168 12.22 -12.19 -2.95
C VAL A 168 12.36 -12.92 -4.28
N ALA A 169 12.60 -14.24 -4.24
CA ALA A 169 12.71 -15.05 -5.44
C ALA A 169 11.43 -14.99 -6.29
N GLN A 170 10.27 -15.11 -5.67
CA GLN A 170 8.98 -14.99 -6.36
C GLN A 170 8.82 -13.60 -7.01
N GLN A 171 9.22 -12.51 -6.32
CA GLN A 171 9.07 -11.17 -6.90
C GLN A 171 10.04 -10.95 -8.07
N LEU A 172 11.27 -11.43 -7.99
CA LEU A 172 12.22 -11.38 -9.11
C LEU A 172 11.69 -12.18 -10.31
N THR A 173 11.19 -13.39 -10.08
CA THR A 173 10.55 -14.21 -11.12
C THR A 173 9.35 -13.47 -11.73
N ASN A 174 8.47 -12.89 -10.94
CA ASN A 174 7.31 -12.15 -11.43
C ASN A 174 7.70 -10.92 -12.26
N PHE A 175 8.79 -10.25 -11.93
CA PHE A 175 9.34 -9.19 -12.77
C PHE A 175 9.92 -9.74 -14.08
N ALA A 176 10.64 -10.85 -14.03
CA ALA A 176 11.25 -11.49 -15.21
C ALA A 176 10.19 -11.97 -16.22
N THR A 177 9.10 -12.55 -15.74
CA THR A 177 7.98 -13.05 -16.56
C THR A 177 7.00 -11.98 -16.99
N GLY A 178 7.01 -10.81 -16.33
CA GLY A 178 6.04 -9.74 -16.57
C GLY A 178 4.72 -9.89 -15.81
N GLU A 179 4.60 -10.84 -14.89
CA GLU A 179 3.48 -10.94 -13.96
C GLU A 179 3.41 -9.74 -13.00
N ARG A 180 4.58 -9.19 -12.64
CA ARG A 180 4.70 -7.95 -11.90
C ARG A 180 5.23 -6.85 -12.80
N THR A 181 4.45 -5.78 -12.99
CA THR A 181 4.75 -4.67 -13.92
C THR A 181 4.68 -3.29 -13.30
N ASN A 182 4.53 -3.20 -11.98
CA ASN A 182 4.32 -1.93 -11.28
C ASN A 182 5.61 -1.17 -10.93
N ASP A 183 6.73 -1.51 -11.54
CA ASP A 183 7.99 -0.79 -11.54
C ASP A 183 7.96 0.31 -12.62
N GLY A 184 7.70 1.56 -12.22
CA GLY A 184 7.42 2.67 -13.14
C GLY A 184 8.44 2.89 -14.27
N SER A 185 9.73 2.73 -13.98
CA SER A 185 10.82 2.88 -14.96
C SER A 185 11.25 1.56 -15.61
N ARG A 186 10.54 0.47 -15.38
CA ARG A 186 10.83 -0.88 -15.91
C ARG A 186 12.17 -1.47 -15.49
N TYR A 187 12.88 -0.86 -14.54
CA TYR A 187 14.23 -1.32 -14.14
C TYR A 187 14.23 -2.77 -13.65
N MET A 188 13.35 -3.11 -12.72
CA MET A 188 13.32 -4.46 -12.17
C MET A 188 12.93 -5.52 -13.20
N ARG A 189 12.01 -5.22 -14.11
CA ARG A 189 11.66 -6.13 -15.23
C ARG A 189 12.85 -6.38 -16.17
N VAL A 190 13.60 -5.34 -16.49
CA VAL A 190 14.78 -5.46 -17.37
C VAL A 190 15.90 -6.23 -16.69
N ILE A 191 16.17 -5.95 -15.41
CA ILE A 191 17.20 -6.60 -14.62
C ILE A 191 16.84 -8.07 -14.39
N ALA A 192 15.67 -8.34 -13.84
CA ALA A 192 15.23 -9.69 -13.48
C ALA A 192 15.15 -10.63 -14.70
N LYS A 193 14.78 -10.12 -15.87
CA LYS A 193 14.77 -10.90 -17.13
C LYS A 193 16.16 -11.42 -17.54
N ARG A 194 17.23 -10.77 -17.08
CA ARG A 194 18.61 -11.18 -17.36
C ARG A 194 19.17 -12.17 -16.35
N MET A 195 18.50 -12.29 -15.18
CA MET A 195 18.94 -13.18 -14.12
C MET A 195 18.61 -14.64 -14.46
N SER A 196 19.56 -15.53 -14.22
CA SER A 196 19.29 -16.96 -14.17
C SER A 196 18.51 -17.32 -12.89
N GLU A 197 17.84 -18.47 -12.91
CA GLU A 197 17.15 -19.00 -11.72
C GLU A 197 18.11 -19.12 -10.52
N LYS A 198 19.35 -19.60 -10.77
CA LYS A 198 20.38 -19.70 -9.73
C LYS A 198 20.71 -18.33 -9.11
N GLU A 199 20.87 -17.28 -9.92
CA GLU A 199 21.13 -15.93 -9.41
C GLU A 199 19.94 -15.40 -8.60
N ILE A 200 18.69 -15.63 -9.06
CA ILE A 200 17.48 -15.23 -8.36
C ILE A 200 17.43 -15.88 -6.97
N GLN A 201 17.60 -17.21 -6.89
CA GLN A 201 17.56 -17.93 -5.62
C GLN A 201 18.71 -17.50 -4.69
N SER A 202 19.92 -17.38 -5.24
CA SER A 202 21.09 -17.04 -4.43
C SER A 202 21.04 -15.60 -3.87
N VAL A 203 20.63 -14.62 -4.67
CA VAL A 203 20.43 -13.24 -4.18
C VAL A 203 19.32 -13.19 -3.14
N ALA A 204 18.24 -13.93 -3.36
CA ALA A 204 17.14 -14.01 -2.39
C ALA A 204 17.61 -14.58 -1.05
N GLU A 205 18.44 -15.62 -1.07
CA GLU A 205 19.02 -16.23 0.13
C GLU A 205 19.99 -15.29 0.85
N TYR A 206 20.84 -14.57 0.10
CA TYR A 206 21.73 -13.58 0.69
C TYR A 206 20.97 -12.48 1.47
N LEU A 207 19.83 -12.03 0.94
CA LEU A 207 19.08 -10.92 1.51
C LEU A 207 18.39 -11.24 2.85
N VAL A 208 18.11 -12.51 3.15
CA VAL A 208 17.32 -12.93 4.33
C VAL A 208 17.91 -12.43 5.64
N SER A 209 19.21 -12.59 5.85
CA SER A 209 19.89 -12.30 7.10
C SER A 209 20.38 -10.85 7.23
N LEU A 210 20.18 -10.03 6.19
CA LEU A 210 20.65 -8.66 6.22
C LEU A 210 19.81 -7.81 7.20
N ASP A 211 20.48 -7.27 8.20
CA ASP A 211 19.92 -6.16 8.99
C ASP A 211 20.08 -4.87 8.20
N SER A 212 18.97 -4.33 7.74
CA SER A 212 18.91 -3.14 6.88
C SER A 212 18.51 -1.87 7.64
N GLN A 213 18.48 -1.92 8.97
CA GLN A 213 18.22 -0.77 9.84
C GLN A 213 19.51 -0.13 10.37
#